data_c8a544356ddf5ec9fe7c9e0b29a95ce6
#
_entry.id   c8a544356ddf5ec9fe7c9e0b29a95ce6
#
_cell.length_a   1.000
_cell.length_b   1.000
_cell.length_c   1.000
_cell.angle_alpha   90.00
_cell.angle_beta   90.00
_cell.angle_gamma   90.00
#
_symmetry.space_group_name_H-M   'P 1'
#
loop_
_entity.id
_entity.type
_entity.pdbx_description
1 polymer ?
#
loop_
_entity_poly.entity_id
_entity_poly.type
_entity_poly.pdbx_seq_one_letter_code
_entity_poly.pdbx_strand_id
1 'polypeptide(L)'
;MAQRVDIVDGKPVVYSLGNFVFGTPGRYSEEFPGWGLMLRTYLGPNGIDGLELTCILTDNKKIDFQPRPCDADAAKGFFAGLGKGANLEYRGGAKAAVVW
;
A
#
# COMPACT_ATOMS: atom_id res chain seq x y z
N MET A 1 9.06 2.04 4.99
CA MET A 1 8.04 3.00 4.54
C MET A 1 7.60 2.65 3.12
N ALA A 2 6.30 2.64 2.90
CA ALA A 2 5.76 2.42 1.56
C ALA A 2 6.16 3.58 0.64
N GLN A 3 6.49 3.26 -0.62
CA GLN A 3 6.86 4.24 -1.62
C GLN A 3 5.89 4.21 -2.78
N ARG A 4 6.05 5.15 -3.71
CA ARG A 4 5.12 5.32 -4.82
C ARG A 4 5.00 4.06 -5.69
N VAL A 5 3.90 4.02 -6.41
CA VAL A 5 3.66 3.02 -7.46
C VAL A 5 3.79 3.73 -8.81
N ASP A 6 4.41 3.07 -9.76
CA ASP A 6 4.67 3.64 -11.08
C ASP A 6 4.47 2.62 -12.18
N ILE A 7 4.39 3.08 -13.41
CA ILE A 7 4.36 2.23 -14.60
C ILE A 7 5.60 2.55 -15.43
N VAL A 8 6.47 1.58 -15.60
CA VAL A 8 7.71 1.72 -16.33
C VAL A 8 7.71 0.74 -17.50
N ASP A 9 7.81 1.25 -18.72
CA ASP A 9 7.76 0.44 -19.95
C ASP A 9 6.54 -0.47 -20.00
N GLY A 10 5.37 0.04 -19.58
CA GLY A 10 4.12 -0.70 -19.57
C GLY A 10 4.00 -1.73 -18.45
N LYS A 11 4.93 -1.72 -17.50
CA LYS A 11 4.94 -2.67 -16.38
C LYS A 11 4.78 -1.95 -15.05
N PRO A 12 3.93 -2.47 -14.14
CA PRO A 12 3.77 -1.87 -12.83
C PRO A 12 5.00 -2.10 -11.97
N VAL A 13 5.39 -1.08 -11.23
CA VAL A 13 6.49 -1.13 -10.26
C VAL A 13 5.99 -0.62 -8.92
N VAL A 14 6.07 -1.43 -7.90
CA VAL A 14 5.80 -1.04 -6.52
C VAL A 14 7.16 -0.96 -5.83
N TYR A 15 7.64 0.26 -5.62
CA TYR A 15 9.02 0.45 -5.15
C TYR A 15 9.28 -0.04 -3.75
N SER A 16 8.29 0.05 -2.87
CA SER A 16 8.40 -0.48 -1.52
C SER A 16 7.01 -0.66 -0.92
N LEU A 17 6.78 -1.80 -0.29
CA LEU A 17 5.54 -2.08 0.42
C LEU A 17 5.54 -1.51 1.85
N GLY A 18 6.70 -1.12 2.36
CA GLY A 18 6.85 -0.73 3.74
C GLY A 18 6.92 -1.92 4.69
N ASN A 19 6.87 -1.64 5.97
CA ASN A 19 6.90 -2.69 6.99
C ASN A 19 5.53 -3.36 7.11
N PHE A 20 5.52 -4.67 7.34
CA PHE A 20 4.32 -5.39 7.73
C PHE A 20 4.33 -5.66 9.23
N VAL A 21 5.36 -6.34 9.71
CA VAL A 21 5.60 -6.55 11.14
C VAL A 21 7.03 -6.13 11.43
N PHE A 22 7.21 -5.23 12.38
CA PHE A 22 8.53 -4.76 12.78
C PHE A 22 8.58 -4.57 14.28
N GLY A 23 9.65 -5.03 14.91
CA GLY A 23 9.75 -5.12 16.36
C GLY A 23 10.07 -3.85 17.11
N THR A 24 10.15 -2.70 16.47
CA THR A 24 10.55 -1.44 17.11
C THR A 24 9.38 -0.46 17.12
N PRO A 25 8.61 -0.38 18.20
CA PRO A 25 7.53 0.60 18.29
C PRO A 25 8.06 2.03 18.40
N GLY A 26 7.26 2.98 17.94
CA GLY A 26 7.56 4.40 18.11
C GLY A 26 8.54 5.00 17.12
N ARG A 27 8.89 4.29 16.05
CA ARG A 27 9.78 4.81 14.99
C ARG A 27 9.07 5.70 13.98
N TYR A 28 7.76 5.71 14.00
CA TYR A 28 6.96 6.45 13.04
C TYR A 28 6.65 7.86 13.53
N SER A 29 6.58 8.80 12.61
CA SER A 29 6.25 10.20 12.84
C SER A 29 5.27 10.66 11.77
N GLU A 30 4.90 11.96 11.78
CA GLU A 30 4.06 12.53 10.73
C GLU A 30 4.72 12.42 9.35
N GLU A 31 6.04 12.55 9.27
CA GLU A 31 6.79 12.40 8.01
C GLU A 31 6.87 10.93 7.57
N PHE A 32 6.85 10.01 8.53
CA PHE A 32 6.96 8.57 8.29
C PHE A 32 5.81 7.86 8.99
N PRO A 33 4.59 8.00 8.47
CA PRO A 33 3.43 7.38 9.10
C PRO A 33 3.56 5.86 9.11
N GLY A 34 2.98 5.24 10.11
CA GLY A 34 3.00 3.80 10.30
C GLY A 34 2.04 3.07 9.37
N TRP A 35 2.15 3.31 8.08
CA TRP A 35 1.34 2.67 7.04
C TRP A 35 2.23 1.85 6.13
N GLY A 36 1.72 0.71 5.73
CA GLY A 36 2.35 -0.14 4.74
C GLY A 36 1.34 -0.64 3.74
N LEU A 37 1.81 -1.49 2.85
CA LEU A 37 1.00 -2.08 1.80
C LEU A 37 1.04 -3.59 1.89
N MET A 38 -0.09 -4.21 1.61
CA MET A 38 -0.16 -5.63 1.30
C MET A 38 -0.54 -5.74 -0.18
N LEU A 39 0.20 -6.53 -0.93
CA LEU A 39 0.01 -6.69 -2.37
C LEU A 39 -0.61 -8.05 -2.65
N ARG A 40 -1.73 -8.03 -3.37
CA ARG A 40 -2.32 -9.25 -3.93
C ARG A 40 -2.10 -9.25 -5.44
N THR A 41 -1.50 -10.31 -5.94
CA THR A 41 -1.23 -10.49 -7.36
C THR A 41 -2.17 -11.55 -7.93
N TYR A 42 -2.87 -11.20 -8.99
CA TYR A 42 -3.73 -12.13 -9.72
C TYR A 42 -2.96 -12.64 -10.93
N LEU A 43 -2.72 -13.96 -10.98
CA LEU A 43 -1.96 -14.59 -12.05
C LEU A 43 -2.90 -15.31 -13.01
N GLY A 44 -2.65 -15.14 -14.28
CA GLY A 44 -3.37 -15.83 -15.36
C GLY A 44 -2.42 -16.58 -16.28
N PRO A 45 -2.95 -17.21 -17.35
CA PRO A 45 -2.13 -18.00 -18.29
C PRO A 45 -1.02 -17.20 -18.98
N ASN A 46 -1.23 -15.90 -19.14
CA ASN A 46 -0.31 -15.02 -19.87
C ASN A 46 0.50 -14.10 -18.95
N GLY A 47 0.51 -14.35 -17.64
CA GLY A 47 1.25 -13.57 -16.66
C GLY A 47 0.35 -12.93 -15.63
N ILE A 48 0.64 -11.69 -15.26
CA ILE A 48 -0.10 -10.98 -14.23
C ILE A 48 -1.36 -10.34 -14.80
N ASP A 49 -2.53 -10.75 -14.29
CA ASP A 49 -3.82 -10.21 -14.70
C ASP A 49 -4.24 -8.99 -13.89
N GLY A 50 -3.74 -8.84 -12.67
CA GLY A 50 -4.11 -7.72 -11.84
C GLY A 50 -3.26 -7.61 -10.59
N LEU A 51 -3.23 -6.41 -10.03
CA LEU A 51 -2.59 -6.12 -8.75
C LEU A 51 -3.55 -5.32 -7.89
N GLU A 52 -3.71 -5.75 -6.64
CA GLU A 52 -4.52 -5.06 -5.65
C GLU A 52 -3.65 -4.72 -4.45
N LEU A 53 -3.70 -3.47 -4.02
CA LEU A 53 -3.00 -3.00 -2.84
C LEU A 53 -3.99 -2.79 -1.70
N THR A 54 -3.60 -3.20 -0.51
CA THR A 54 -4.35 -2.93 0.72
C THR A 54 -3.49 -2.07 1.63
N CYS A 55 -4.03 -0.94 2.07
CA CYS A 55 -3.41 -0.11 3.08
C CYS A 55 -3.51 -0.80 4.44
N ILE A 56 -2.39 -0.93 5.13
CA ILE A 56 -2.34 -1.53 6.46
C ILE A 56 -1.65 -0.59 7.46
N LEU A 57 -2.13 -0.62 8.68
CA LEU A 57 -1.49 0.07 9.80
C LEU A 57 -0.37 -0.81 10.33
N THR A 58 0.83 -0.25 10.46
CA THR A 58 2.02 -0.98 10.86
C THR A 58 2.76 -0.36 12.04
N ASP A 59 2.26 0.75 12.58
CA ASP A 59 2.83 1.38 13.77
C ASP A 59 2.47 0.56 15.01
N ASN A 60 3.40 -0.24 15.50
CA ASN A 60 3.19 -1.16 16.60
C ASN A 60 2.75 -0.49 17.90
N LYS A 61 3.04 0.78 18.07
CA LYS A 61 2.56 1.57 19.19
C LYS A 61 1.03 1.70 19.20
N LYS A 62 0.42 1.73 18.00
CA LYS A 62 -1.02 1.91 17.81
C LYS A 62 -1.76 0.59 17.66
N ILE A 63 -1.12 -0.44 17.16
CA ILE A 63 -1.76 -1.70 16.75
C ILE A 63 -1.33 -2.91 17.57
N ASP A 64 -0.49 -2.73 18.58
CA ASP A 64 0.01 -3.81 19.44
C ASP A 64 0.57 -5.00 18.64
N PHE A 65 1.40 -4.72 17.62
CA PHE A 65 2.02 -5.72 16.74
C PHE A 65 1.01 -6.57 15.94
N GLN A 66 -0.20 -6.05 15.75
CA GLN A 66 -1.23 -6.71 14.94
C GLN A 66 -1.60 -5.81 13.75
N PRO A 67 -0.96 -5.97 12.60
CA PRO A 67 -1.29 -5.17 11.42
C PRO A 67 -2.78 -5.25 11.08
N ARG A 68 -3.38 -4.11 10.77
CA ARG A 68 -4.80 -3.98 10.48
C ARG A 68 -5.02 -3.15 9.22
N PRO A 69 -6.10 -3.40 8.47
CA PRO A 69 -6.45 -2.52 7.37
C PRO A 69 -6.68 -1.09 7.83
N CYS A 70 -6.30 -0.12 7.01
CA CYS A 70 -6.60 1.29 7.25
C CYS A 70 -8.10 1.53 7.14
N ASP A 71 -8.62 2.59 7.80
CA ASP A 71 -9.98 3.04 7.50
C ASP A 71 -10.05 3.67 6.10
N ALA A 72 -11.27 3.88 5.59
CA ALA A 72 -11.47 4.35 4.23
C ALA A 72 -10.86 5.72 3.97
N ASP A 73 -11.00 6.66 4.90
CA ASP A 73 -10.47 8.01 4.72
C ASP A 73 -8.94 8.04 4.72
N ALA A 74 -8.33 7.31 5.62
CA ALA A 74 -6.87 7.18 5.67
C ALA A 74 -6.34 6.50 4.41
N ALA A 75 -7.01 5.44 3.94
CA ALA A 75 -6.61 4.73 2.73
C ALA A 75 -6.69 5.62 1.49
N LYS A 76 -7.75 6.39 1.33
CA LYS A 76 -7.88 7.32 0.21
C LYS A 76 -6.72 8.31 0.15
N GLY A 77 -6.39 8.93 1.26
CA GLY A 77 -5.28 9.87 1.32
C GLY A 77 -3.93 9.22 1.04
N PHE A 78 -3.72 8.04 1.58
CA PHE A 78 -2.51 7.28 1.38
C PHE A 78 -2.29 6.91 -0.10
N PHE A 79 -3.31 6.34 -0.74
CA PHE A 79 -3.23 5.96 -2.15
C PHE A 79 -3.10 7.17 -3.07
N ALA A 80 -3.75 8.27 -2.76
CA ALA A 80 -3.60 9.51 -3.53
C ALA A 80 -2.15 10.00 -3.53
N GLY A 81 -1.47 9.88 -2.40
CA GLY A 81 -0.05 10.23 -2.30
C GLY A 81 0.87 9.28 -3.05
N LEU A 82 0.55 7.99 -3.07
CA LEU A 82 1.37 6.98 -3.74
C LEU A 82 1.19 6.99 -5.25
N GLY A 83 0.00 7.28 -5.73
CA GLY A 83 -0.36 7.14 -7.13
C GLY A 83 -0.50 8.46 -7.86
N LYS A 84 0.40 9.42 -7.69
CA LYS A 84 0.32 10.73 -8.35
C LYS A 84 0.26 10.67 -9.88
N GLY A 85 0.66 9.58 -10.47
CA GLY A 85 0.59 9.36 -11.91
C GLY A 85 -0.67 8.65 -12.39
N ALA A 86 -1.70 8.61 -11.57
CA ALA A 86 -2.97 7.94 -11.86
C ALA A 86 -2.85 6.43 -12.07
N ASN A 87 -1.88 5.81 -11.43
CA ASN A 87 -1.66 4.37 -11.54
C ASN A 87 -2.51 3.57 -10.56
N LEU A 88 -3.21 4.25 -9.66
CA LEU A 88 -4.04 3.61 -8.65
C LEU A 88 -5.49 4.03 -8.78
N GLU A 89 -6.39 3.05 -8.74
CA GLU A 89 -7.82 3.27 -8.72
C GLU A 89 -8.37 2.79 -7.38
N TYR A 90 -8.91 3.70 -6.58
CA TYR A 90 -9.45 3.38 -5.28
C TYR A 90 -10.68 2.47 -5.40
N ARG A 91 -10.69 1.37 -4.65
CA ARG A 91 -11.74 0.34 -4.72
C ARG A 91 -12.67 0.30 -3.50
N GLY A 92 -12.54 1.24 -2.58
CA GLY A 92 -13.30 1.26 -1.35
C GLY A 92 -12.55 0.63 -0.18
N GLY A 93 -12.96 0.95 1.05
CA GLY A 93 -12.30 0.45 2.24
C GLY A 93 -10.81 0.80 2.26
N ALA A 94 -9.98 -0.20 2.43
CA ALA A 94 -8.52 -0.06 2.48
C ALA A 94 -7.82 -0.44 1.17
N LYS A 95 -8.54 -0.58 0.06
CA LYS A 95 -8.04 -1.22 -1.15
C LYS A 95 -7.97 -0.29 -2.36
N ALA A 96 -6.97 -0.52 -3.21
CA ALA A 96 -6.85 0.11 -4.52
C ALA A 96 -6.32 -0.89 -5.53
N ALA A 97 -6.72 -0.74 -6.78
CA ALA A 97 -6.17 -1.53 -7.87
C ALA A 97 -5.06 -0.74 -8.58
N VAL A 98 -4.04 -1.44 -9.03
CA VAL A 98 -3.02 -0.83 -9.90
C VAL A 98 -3.53 -0.90 -11.33
N VAL A 99 -3.49 0.23 -12.02
CA VAL A 99 -3.95 0.35 -13.40
C VAL A 99 -2.74 0.57 -14.31
N TRP A 100 -2.58 -0.29 -15.31
CA TRP A 100 -1.49 -0.16 -16.29
C TRP A 100 -1.86 -0.64 -17.70
#